data_fc6ec4cda4eff2bf0b0d9e5330e4a081
#
_entry.id   fc6ec4cda4eff2bf0b0d9e5330e4a081
#
_cell.length_a   1.000
_cell.length_b   1.000
_cell.length_c   1.000
_cell.angle_alpha   90.00
_cell.angle_beta   90.00
_cell.angle_gamma   90.00
#
_symmetry.space_group_name_H-M   'P 1'
#
loop_
_entity.id
_entity.type
_entity.pdbx_description
1 polymer ?
#
loop_
_entity_poly.entity_id
_entity_poly.type
_entity_poly.pdbx_seq_one_letter_code
_entity_poly.pdbx_strand_id
1 'polypeptide(L)'
;DINSVMYAYIDRKKKLPVTTLFRAIGYERDKDILEIFDLAEEVKVSKTGLKKVLGRKLAARVLKTWHEDFVDEDTGEVISIERNEIIIDRDTILEKEHIDEIIEADVKTILLHKEDAHMSDYAIIHNTLQKDPTNSEKEAVEHIYRQLRNAEPPDEDTARGIIDKLFFSDQRYNLGEVGRYRMNKKLNLDVEMDKQVLTKLDIIT
;
A
#
# COMPACT_ATOMS: atom_id res chain seq x y z
N ASP A 1 4.21 -4.16 18.60
CA ASP A 1 4.54 -5.52 19.06
C ASP A 1 6.03 -5.63 19.41
N ILE A 2 6.39 -6.63 20.20
CA ILE A 2 7.78 -6.92 20.62
C ILE A 2 8.72 -7.09 19.41
N ASN A 3 8.22 -7.55 18.29
CA ASN A 3 8.97 -7.74 17.04
C ASN A 3 9.01 -6.48 16.15
N SER A 4 8.68 -5.32 16.68
CA SER A 4 8.57 -4.07 15.93
C SER A 4 7.65 -4.19 14.70
N VAL A 5 6.50 -4.86 14.86
CA VAL A 5 5.46 -4.98 13.84
C VAL A 5 4.25 -4.18 14.30
N MET A 6 3.71 -3.36 13.41
CA MET A 6 2.52 -2.57 13.66
C MET A 6 1.27 -3.35 13.25
N TYR A 7 0.32 -3.49 14.19
CA TYR A 7 -0.94 -4.19 13.96
C TYR A 7 -2.14 -3.27 14.17
N ALA A 8 -3.13 -3.42 13.30
CA ALA A 8 -4.45 -2.87 13.50
C ALA A 8 -5.38 -3.94 14.10
N TYR A 9 -6.25 -3.52 15.04
CA TYR A 9 -7.31 -4.36 15.59
C TYR A 9 -8.64 -3.95 14.98
N ILE A 10 -9.22 -4.81 14.15
CA ILE A 10 -10.55 -4.57 13.55
C ILE A 10 -11.66 -5.08 14.46
N ASP A 11 -11.37 -6.10 15.27
CA ASP A 11 -12.25 -6.67 16.26
C ASP A 11 -11.44 -7.05 17.51
N ARG A 12 -12.10 -7.26 18.64
CA ARG A 12 -11.49 -7.43 19.98
C ARG A 12 -10.28 -8.37 20.02
N LYS A 13 -10.26 -9.41 19.20
CA LYS A 13 -9.18 -10.42 19.14
C LYS A 13 -8.56 -10.59 17.76
N LYS A 14 -9.03 -9.84 16.75
CA LYS A 14 -8.60 -9.99 15.37
C LYS A 14 -7.66 -8.85 15.01
N LYS A 15 -6.36 -9.15 15.01
CA LYS A 15 -5.32 -8.23 14.61
C LYS A 15 -4.77 -8.62 13.25
N LEU A 16 -4.42 -7.62 12.47
CA LEU A 16 -3.76 -7.79 11.18
C LEU A 16 -2.65 -6.75 11.02
N PRO A 17 -1.63 -7.00 10.19
CA PRO A 17 -0.64 -5.98 9.88
C PRO A 17 -1.34 -4.71 9.37
N VAL A 18 -0.89 -3.54 9.85
CA VAL A 18 -1.53 -2.28 9.43
C VAL A 18 -1.40 -2.04 7.92
N THR A 19 -0.36 -2.57 7.30
CA THR A 19 -0.15 -2.52 5.85
C THR A 19 -1.24 -3.26 5.07
N THR A 20 -1.73 -4.40 5.57
CA THR A 20 -2.89 -5.09 5.01
C THR A 20 -4.14 -4.19 5.02
N LEU A 21 -4.36 -3.43 6.10
CA LEU A 21 -5.47 -2.47 6.17
C LEU A 21 -5.28 -1.35 5.14
N PHE A 22 -4.07 -0.80 5.01
CA PHE A 22 -3.79 0.25 4.02
C PHE A 22 -4.02 -0.24 2.59
N ARG A 23 -3.58 -1.46 2.25
CA ARG A 23 -3.88 -2.06 0.94
C ARG A 23 -5.39 -2.16 0.70
N ALA A 24 -6.13 -2.66 1.69
CA ALA A 24 -7.59 -2.85 1.59
C ALA A 24 -8.38 -1.55 1.41
N ILE A 25 -7.84 -0.39 1.80
CA ILE A 25 -8.45 0.92 1.59
C ILE A 25 -7.90 1.64 0.35
N GLY A 26 -7.06 0.96 -0.46
CA GLY A 26 -6.61 1.43 -1.76
C GLY A 26 -5.18 1.98 -1.83
N TYR A 27 -4.34 1.77 -0.81
CA TYR A 27 -2.89 1.99 -0.87
C TYR A 27 -2.20 0.67 -1.20
N GLU A 28 -2.35 0.23 -2.44
CA GLU A 28 -2.08 -1.14 -2.85
C GLU A 28 -0.59 -1.50 -2.80
N ARG A 29 0.28 -0.61 -3.26
CA ARG A 29 1.70 -0.89 -3.46
C ARG A 29 2.52 -0.55 -2.23
N ASP A 30 3.65 -1.24 -2.03
CA ASP A 30 4.62 -0.90 -0.98
C ASP A 30 5.06 0.57 -1.07
N LYS A 31 5.15 1.11 -2.30
CA LYS A 31 5.42 2.51 -2.58
C LYS A 31 4.45 3.43 -1.85
N ASP A 32 3.15 3.20 -2.01
CA ASP A 32 2.10 4.05 -1.45
C ASP A 32 2.17 4.06 0.08
N ILE A 33 2.46 2.89 0.67
CA ILE A 33 2.62 2.73 2.11
C ILE A 33 3.86 3.47 2.63
N LEU A 34 4.99 3.33 1.93
CA LEU A 34 6.24 4.02 2.30
C LEU A 34 6.12 5.54 2.18
N GLU A 35 5.36 6.03 1.20
CA GLU A 35 5.05 7.45 1.03
C GLU A 35 4.18 8.01 2.18
N ILE A 36 3.18 7.25 2.67
CA ILE A 36 2.37 7.63 3.83
C ILE A 36 3.25 7.94 5.04
N PHE A 37 4.29 7.14 5.27
CA PHE A 37 5.22 7.30 6.40
C PHE A 37 6.41 8.18 6.10
N ASP A 38 6.48 8.77 4.90
CA ASP A 38 7.61 9.60 4.46
C ASP A 38 8.98 8.91 4.58
N LEU A 39 9.02 7.59 4.34
CA LEU A 39 10.22 6.75 4.50
C LEU A 39 11.01 6.54 3.21
N ALA A 40 10.45 6.91 2.08
CA ALA A 40 11.07 6.73 0.77
C ALA A 40 11.05 8.02 -0.04
N GLU A 41 12.03 8.14 -0.92
CA GLU A 41 12.07 9.19 -1.93
C GLU A 41 12.05 8.59 -3.34
N GLU A 42 11.34 9.23 -4.24
CA GLU A 42 11.26 8.83 -5.64
C GLU A 42 12.39 9.47 -6.45
N VAL A 43 13.12 8.63 -7.16
CA VAL A 43 14.21 9.06 -8.04
C VAL A 43 13.87 8.71 -9.48
N LYS A 44 13.88 9.70 -10.37
CA LYS A 44 13.69 9.50 -11.81
C LYS A 44 14.87 8.75 -12.41
N VAL A 45 14.57 7.71 -13.18
CA VAL A 45 15.56 6.89 -13.85
C VAL A 45 16.22 7.69 -14.99
N SER A 46 17.50 7.89 -14.82
CA SER A 46 18.40 8.39 -15.85
C SER A 46 19.82 7.91 -15.54
N LYS A 47 20.68 7.74 -16.57
CA LYS A 47 22.06 7.30 -16.34
C LYS A 47 22.83 8.19 -15.36
N THR A 48 22.58 9.49 -15.39
CA THR A 48 23.23 10.46 -14.48
C THR A 48 22.58 10.47 -13.10
N GLY A 49 21.26 10.30 -13.02
CA GLY A 49 20.50 10.24 -11.76
C GLY A 49 20.89 9.00 -10.95
N LEU A 50 20.86 7.84 -11.58
CA LEU A 50 21.19 6.57 -10.92
C LEU A 50 22.63 6.51 -10.41
N LYS A 51 23.60 7.10 -11.18
CA LYS A 51 24.99 7.20 -10.73
C LYS A 51 25.18 8.02 -9.46
N LYS A 52 24.33 9.01 -9.21
CA LYS A 52 24.38 9.86 -8.00
C LYS A 52 23.89 9.14 -6.74
N VAL A 53 23.06 8.14 -6.91
CA VAL A 53 22.41 7.38 -5.82
C VAL A 53 22.96 5.97 -5.66
N LEU A 54 24.09 5.67 -6.30
CA LEU A 54 24.81 4.40 -6.09
C LEU A 54 25.18 4.21 -4.62
N GLY A 55 25.05 2.98 -4.14
CA GLY A 55 25.32 2.63 -2.74
C GLY A 55 24.10 2.83 -1.83
N ARG A 56 23.03 3.47 -2.29
CA ARG A 56 21.79 3.62 -1.54
C ARG A 56 20.92 2.37 -1.69
N LYS A 57 20.05 2.17 -0.73
CA LYS A 57 19.22 0.98 -0.61
C LYS A 57 17.84 1.22 -1.25
N LEU A 58 17.38 0.27 -2.06
CA LEU A 58 16.05 0.30 -2.66
C LEU A 58 14.97 0.13 -1.58
N ALA A 59 13.98 1.00 -1.60
CA ALA A 59 12.85 0.95 -0.67
C ALA A 59 11.73 0.03 -1.15
N ALA A 60 11.59 -0.13 -2.47
CA ALA A 60 10.61 -1.01 -3.08
C ALA A 60 11.25 -1.83 -4.21
N ARG A 61 10.56 -2.89 -4.62
CA ARG A 61 10.95 -3.69 -5.77
C ARG A 61 10.96 -2.85 -7.03
N VAL A 62 11.97 -3.05 -7.86
CA VAL A 62 12.00 -2.51 -9.22
C VAL A 62 11.30 -3.51 -10.13
N LEU A 63 10.22 -3.08 -10.75
CA LEU A 63 9.37 -3.91 -11.60
C LEU A 63 9.47 -3.46 -13.04
N LYS A 64 9.62 -4.43 -13.95
CA LYS A 64 9.33 -4.24 -15.36
C LYS A 64 7.86 -4.51 -15.57
N THR A 65 7.11 -3.50 -16.00
CA THR A 65 5.68 -3.58 -16.23
C THR A 65 5.39 -3.53 -17.72
N TRP A 66 4.57 -4.47 -18.21
CA TRP A 66 4.06 -4.43 -19.58
C TRP A 66 2.59 -4.83 -19.60
N HIS A 67 1.90 -4.51 -20.68
CA HIS A 67 0.51 -4.92 -20.89
C HIS A 67 0.48 -6.06 -21.90
N GLU A 68 -0.28 -7.08 -21.61
CA GLU A 68 -0.53 -8.22 -22.46
C GLU A 68 -2.02 -8.23 -22.83
N ASP A 69 -2.31 -8.11 -24.12
CA ASP A 69 -3.67 -8.06 -24.61
C ASP A 69 -4.17 -9.46 -24.92
N PHE A 70 -5.28 -9.83 -24.29
CA PHE A 70 -6.00 -11.07 -24.55
C PHE A 70 -7.32 -10.74 -25.24
N VAL A 71 -7.63 -11.49 -26.29
CA VAL A 71 -8.94 -11.43 -26.93
C VAL A 71 -9.81 -12.50 -26.31
N ASP A 72 -10.90 -12.11 -25.69
CA ASP A 72 -11.91 -13.03 -25.21
C ASP A 72 -12.59 -13.71 -26.44
N GLU A 73 -12.49 -15.02 -26.53
CA GLU A 73 -12.98 -15.80 -27.68
C GLU A 73 -14.50 -15.78 -27.79
N ASP A 74 -15.23 -15.55 -26.69
CA ASP A 74 -16.69 -15.59 -26.64
C ASP A 74 -17.30 -14.20 -26.94
N THR A 75 -16.69 -13.13 -26.45
CA THR A 75 -17.20 -11.76 -26.57
C THR A 75 -16.48 -10.95 -27.65
N GLY A 76 -15.26 -11.32 -28.03
CA GLY A 76 -14.40 -10.55 -28.94
C GLY A 76 -13.81 -9.28 -28.31
N GLU A 77 -13.97 -9.09 -27.00
CA GLU A 77 -13.42 -7.96 -26.27
C GLU A 77 -11.91 -8.15 -26.05
N VAL A 78 -11.16 -7.06 -26.17
CA VAL A 78 -9.73 -7.05 -25.88
C VAL A 78 -9.56 -6.68 -24.39
N ILE A 79 -9.07 -7.62 -23.60
CA ILE A 79 -8.76 -7.43 -22.18
C ILE A 79 -7.26 -7.21 -22.07
N SER A 80 -6.85 -6.02 -21.65
CA SER A 80 -5.43 -5.70 -21.40
C SER A 80 -5.08 -6.02 -19.96
N ILE A 81 -4.17 -6.97 -19.74
CA ILE A 81 -3.72 -7.39 -18.41
C ILE A 81 -2.33 -6.82 -18.15
N GLU A 82 -2.17 -6.10 -17.04
CA GLU A 82 -0.87 -5.64 -16.58
C GLU A 82 -0.05 -6.84 -16.05
N ARG A 83 1.16 -7.00 -16.57
CA ARG A 83 2.15 -7.99 -16.13
C ARG A 83 3.33 -7.30 -15.49
N ASN A 84 3.81 -7.88 -14.41
CA ASN A 84 4.93 -7.37 -13.64
C ASN A 84 6.01 -8.45 -13.47
N GLU A 85 7.25 -8.10 -13.78
CA GLU A 85 8.43 -8.92 -13.52
C GLU A 85 9.34 -8.17 -12.54
N ILE A 86 9.80 -8.85 -11.49
CA ILE A 86 10.73 -8.28 -10.52
C ILE A 86 12.12 -8.30 -11.14
N ILE A 87 12.71 -7.12 -11.37
CA ILE A 87 14.08 -6.96 -11.86
C ILE A 87 15.06 -6.95 -10.68
N ILE A 88 14.76 -6.14 -9.66
CA ILE A 88 15.58 -6.02 -8.45
C ILE A 88 14.66 -6.06 -7.24
N ASP A 89 15.05 -6.83 -6.24
CA ASP A 89 14.25 -6.94 -5.01
C ASP A 89 14.45 -5.72 -4.10
N ARG A 90 13.47 -5.48 -3.24
CA ARG A 90 13.56 -4.44 -2.22
C ARG A 90 14.75 -4.71 -1.29
N ASP A 91 15.21 -3.67 -0.63
CA ASP A 91 16.36 -3.70 0.29
C ASP A 91 17.71 -4.04 -0.35
N THR A 92 17.77 -4.16 -1.67
CA THR A 92 19.00 -4.32 -2.43
C THR A 92 19.75 -2.99 -2.50
N ILE A 93 21.07 -3.03 -2.31
CA ILE A 93 21.93 -1.86 -2.51
C ILE A 93 22.09 -1.65 -4.02
N LEU A 94 21.87 -0.41 -4.46
CA LEU A 94 22.00 -0.06 -5.87
C LEU A 94 23.47 -0.04 -6.28
N GLU A 95 23.85 -0.97 -7.16
CA GLU A 95 25.18 -1.12 -7.72
C GLU A 95 25.20 -0.72 -9.20
N LYS A 96 26.40 -0.63 -9.77
CA LYS A 96 26.56 -0.21 -11.18
C LYS A 96 25.90 -1.16 -12.17
N GLU A 97 25.89 -2.45 -11.87
CA GLU A 97 25.31 -3.50 -12.70
C GLU A 97 23.79 -3.31 -12.83
N HIS A 98 23.13 -2.94 -11.75
CA HIS A 98 21.68 -2.69 -11.73
C HIS A 98 21.24 -1.50 -12.59
N ILE A 99 22.16 -0.55 -12.90
CA ILE A 99 21.81 0.63 -13.72
C ILE A 99 21.37 0.20 -15.12
N ASP A 100 22.11 -0.71 -15.73
CA ASP A 100 21.83 -1.15 -17.09
C ASP A 100 20.52 -1.97 -17.12
N GLU A 101 20.31 -2.85 -16.14
CA GLU A 101 19.08 -3.64 -15.98
C GLU A 101 17.83 -2.74 -15.82
N ILE A 102 17.90 -1.70 -14.97
CA ILE A 102 16.81 -0.75 -14.75
C ILE A 102 16.48 0.02 -16.03
N ILE A 103 17.49 0.42 -16.79
CA ILE A 103 17.30 1.18 -18.03
C ILE A 103 16.74 0.28 -19.14
N GLU A 104 17.23 -0.95 -19.29
CA GLU A 104 16.72 -1.92 -20.27
C GLU A 104 15.27 -2.32 -19.99
N ALA A 105 14.86 -2.33 -18.72
CA ALA A 105 13.49 -2.60 -18.30
C ALA A 105 12.52 -1.41 -18.52
N ASP A 106 12.99 -0.26 -19.04
CA ASP A 106 12.23 0.99 -19.26
C ASP A 106 11.51 1.51 -18.00
N VAL A 107 12.09 1.24 -16.82
CA VAL A 107 11.58 1.73 -15.55
C VAL A 107 11.70 3.26 -15.50
N LYS A 108 10.66 3.96 -15.12
CA LYS A 108 10.63 5.44 -15.10
C LYS A 108 11.15 6.02 -13.80
N THR A 109 10.84 5.36 -12.69
CA THR A 109 11.20 5.81 -11.34
C THR A 109 11.56 4.64 -10.44
N ILE A 110 12.47 4.87 -9.52
CA ILE A 110 12.81 3.94 -8.44
C ILE A 110 12.58 4.62 -7.09
N LEU A 111 12.38 3.83 -6.06
CA LEU A 111 12.22 4.28 -4.68
C LEU A 111 13.46 3.91 -3.88
N LEU A 112 14.01 4.90 -3.20
CA LEU A 112 15.14 4.72 -2.29
C LEU A 112 14.72 5.06 -0.87
N HIS A 113 15.28 4.35 0.11
CA HIS A 113 15.11 4.74 1.50
C HIS A 113 15.69 6.13 1.75
N LYS A 114 14.97 6.96 2.50
CA LYS A 114 15.50 8.25 2.96
C LYS A 114 16.63 8.03 3.95
N GLU A 115 17.72 8.78 3.80
CA GLU A 115 18.91 8.66 4.66
C GLU A 115 18.66 9.21 6.07
N ASP A 116 17.76 10.17 6.20
CA ASP A 116 17.37 10.86 7.42
C ASP A 116 16.12 10.27 8.10
N ALA A 117 15.52 9.21 7.55
CA ALA A 117 14.44 8.51 8.22
C ALA A 117 14.91 7.94 9.57
N HIS A 118 14.12 8.15 10.62
CA HIS A 118 14.43 7.54 11.91
C HIS A 118 14.49 6.02 11.76
N MET A 119 15.64 5.42 12.12
CA MET A 119 15.86 3.98 11.95
C MET A 119 14.78 3.12 12.65
N SER A 120 14.17 3.63 13.72
CA SER A 120 13.09 2.98 14.43
C SER A 120 11.82 2.87 13.58
N ASP A 121 11.43 3.94 12.90
CA ASP A 121 10.18 4.01 12.13
C ASP A 121 10.31 3.18 10.86
N TYR A 122 11.46 3.26 10.20
CA TYR A 122 11.81 2.40 9.09
C TYR A 122 11.71 0.92 9.47
N ALA A 123 12.34 0.50 10.58
CA ALA A 123 12.33 -0.89 11.02
C ALA A 123 10.92 -1.40 11.31
N ILE A 124 10.05 -0.57 11.91
CA ILE A 124 8.66 -0.94 12.21
C ILE A 124 7.88 -1.20 10.92
N ILE A 125 7.93 -0.28 9.97
CA ILE A 125 7.18 -0.41 8.71
C ILE A 125 7.75 -1.54 7.85
N HIS A 126 9.08 -1.65 7.77
CA HIS A 126 9.74 -2.75 7.07
C HIS A 126 9.33 -4.13 7.62
N ASN A 127 9.40 -4.32 8.93
CA ASN A 127 8.98 -5.57 9.57
C ASN A 127 7.49 -5.84 9.37
N THR A 128 6.68 -4.78 9.33
CA THR A 128 5.24 -4.90 9.10
C THR A 128 4.95 -5.36 7.67
N LEU A 129 5.63 -4.78 6.67
CA LEU A 129 5.55 -5.20 5.28
C LEU A 129 6.01 -6.64 5.06
N GLN A 130 7.06 -7.08 5.78
CA GLN A 130 7.51 -8.48 5.72
C GLN A 130 6.50 -9.47 6.33
N LYS A 131 5.72 -9.04 7.31
CA LYS A 131 4.67 -9.86 7.95
C LYS A 131 3.33 -9.79 7.24
N ASP A 132 3.16 -8.86 6.31
CA ASP A 132 1.94 -8.74 5.51
C ASP A 132 1.86 -9.91 4.51
N PRO A 133 0.84 -10.76 4.59
CA PRO A 133 0.68 -11.88 3.66
C PRO A 133 0.12 -11.45 2.30
N THR A 134 -0.18 -10.15 2.10
CA THR A 134 -0.90 -9.64 0.93
C THR A 134 0.00 -8.74 0.09
N ASN A 135 -0.21 -8.73 -1.23
CA ASN A 135 0.56 -7.94 -2.19
C ASN A 135 -0.32 -7.02 -3.05
N SER A 136 -1.64 -7.13 -2.94
CA SER A 136 -2.61 -6.35 -3.71
C SER A 136 -3.79 -5.94 -2.84
N GLU A 137 -4.58 -4.95 -3.32
CA GLU A 137 -5.83 -4.54 -2.68
C GLU A 137 -6.80 -5.73 -2.57
N LYS A 138 -6.94 -6.50 -3.65
CA LYS A 138 -7.82 -7.68 -3.69
C LYS A 138 -7.46 -8.71 -2.61
N GLU A 139 -6.20 -9.11 -2.55
CA GLU A 139 -5.72 -10.07 -1.54
C GLU A 139 -5.94 -9.55 -0.11
N ALA A 140 -5.71 -8.25 0.11
CA ALA A 140 -5.90 -7.61 1.41
C ALA A 140 -7.38 -7.62 1.85
N VAL A 141 -8.29 -7.28 0.95
CA VAL A 141 -9.73 -7.28 1.19
C VAL A 141 -10.22 -8.70 1.48
N GLU A 142 -9.81 -9.69 0.69
CA GLU A 142 -10.14 -11.11 0.93
C GLU A 142 -9.57 -11.61 2.25
N HIS A 143 -8.33 -11.22 2.60
CA HIS A 143 -7.71 -11.60 3.86
C HIS A 143 -8.49 -11.06 5.06
N ILE A 144 -8.91 -9.79 5.02
CA ILE A 144 -9.74 -9.18 6.06
C ILE A 144 -11.10 -9.87 6.14
N TYR A 145 -11.72 -10.19 4.99
CA TYR A 145 -12.99 -10.92 4.96
C TYR A 145 -12.86 -12.26 5.67
N ARG A 146 -11.86 -13.08 5.32
CA ARG A 146 -11.61 -14.39 5.96
C ARG A 146 -11.43 -14.25 7.47
N GLN A 147 -10.69 -13.24 7.89
CA GLN A 147 -10.50 -12.99 9.33
C GLN A 147 -11.79 -12.61 10.04
N LEU A 148 -12.63 -11.77 9.44
CA LEU A 148 -13.86 -11.29 10.08
C LEU A 148 -14.99 -12.34 10.06
N ARG A 149 -15.11 -13.09 8.97
CA ARG A 149 -16.22 -14.03 8.74
C ARG A 149 -15.87 -15.50 8.97
N ASN A 150 -14.58 -15.82 9.09
CA ASN A 150 -14.06 -17.21 9.13
C ASN A 150 -14.52 -18.04 7.91
N ALA A 151 -14.69 -17.43 6.76
CA ALA A 151 -15.14 -18.02 5.52
C ALA A 151 -14.48 -17.36 4.32
N GLU A 152 -14.41 -18.02 3.18
CA GLU A 152 -13.99 -17.39 1.93
C GLU A 152 -15.07 -16.43 1.43
N PRO A 153 -14.68 -15.29 0.81
CA PRO A 153 -15.65 -14.42 0.18
C PRO A 153 -16.26 -15.07 -1.06
N PRO A 154 -17.57 -14.93 -1.29
CA PRO A 154 -18.21 -15.47 -2.49
C PRO A 154 -17.75 -14.74 -3.77
N ASP A 155 -17.43 -13.45 -3.66
CA ASP A 155 -16.96 -12.58 -4.72
C ASP A 155 -16.19 -11.37 -4.13
N GLU A 156 -15.51 -10.63 -5.00
CA GLU A 156 -14.69 -9.48 -4.62
C GLU A 156 -15.54 -8.30 -4.10
N ASP A 157 -16.72 -8.07 -4.68
CA ASP A 157 -17.60 -6.98 -4.28
C ASP A 157 -18.14 -7.18 -2.86
N THR A 158 -18.48 -8.42 -2.52
CA THR A 158 -18.90 -8.80 -1.16
C THR A 158 -17.76 -8.59 -0.16
N ALA A 159 -16.54 -8.94 -0.52
CA ALA A 159 -15.37 -8.73 0.33
C ALA A 159 -15.09 -7.25 0.52
N ARG A 160 -15.08 -6.45 -0.55
CA ARG A 160 -14.91 -4.99 -0.51
C ARG A 160 -16.01 -4.31 0.29
N GLY A 161 -17.27 -4.75 0.13
CA GLY A 161 -18.41 -4.25 0.87
C GLY A 161 -18.30 -4.38 2.41
N ILE A 162 -17.43 -5.26 2.92
CA ILE A 162 -17.13 -5.28 4.36
C ILE A 162 -16.30 -4.08 4.78
N ILE A 163 -15.28 -3.72 4.01
CA ILE A 163 -14.41 -2.56 4.29
C ILE A 163 -15.24 -1.28 4.25
N ASP A 164 -16.09 -1.12 3.22
CA ASP A 164 -16.97 0.04 3.10
C ASP A 164 -17.92 0.16 4.29
N LYS A 165 -18.52 -0.96 4.70
CA LYS A 165 -19.42 -1.00 5.87
C LYS A 165 -18.71 -0.73 7.18
N LEU A 166 -17.44 -1.09 7.31
CA LEU A 166 -16.67 -0.86 8.54
C LEU A 166 -16.23 0.60 8.70
N PHE A 167 -15.85 1.26 7.62
CA PHE A 167 -15.15 2.54 7.69
C PHE A 167 -15.89 3.69 7.00
N PHE A 168 -16.60 3.44 5.89
CA PHE A 168 -17.03 4.49 4.98
C PHE A 168 -18.56 4.62 4.84
N SER A 169 -19.35 3.74 5.47
CA SER A 169 -20.80 3.73 5.31
C SER A 169 -21.50 4.52 6.42
N ASP A 170 -22.23 5.55 6.04
CA ASP A 170 -23.11 6.37 6.89
C ASP A 170 -24.29 5.60 7.50
N GLN A 171 -24.66 4.46 6.87
CA GLN A 171 -25.72 3.58 7.36
C GLN A 171 -25.32 2.78 8.60
N ARG A 172 -24.05 2.72 8.94
CA ARG A 172 -23.53 1.90 10.05
C ARG A 172 -23.16 2.69 11.27
N TYR A 173 -22.64 3.90 11.08
CA TYR A 173 -22.29 4.81 12.15
C TYR A 173 -22.24 6.24 11.63
N ASN A 174 -22.32 7.18 12.55
CA ASN A 174 -22.21 8.59 12.25
C ASN A 174 -21.39 9.24 13.37
N LEU A 175 -20.31 9.91 13.01
CA LEU A 175 -19.46 10.64 13.95
C LEU A 175 -20.17 11.87 14.53
N GLY A 176 -21.16 12.40 13.80
CA GLY A 176 -21.74 13.70 14.04
C GLY A 176 -20.74 14.84 13.86
N GLU A 177 -21.23 16.07 13.84
CA GLU A 177 -20.38 17.25 13.68
C GLU A 177 -19.33 17.38 14.80
N VAL A 178 -19.72 17.08 16.05
CA VAL A 178 -18.80 17.13 17.20
C VAL A 178 -17.71 16.08 17.10
N GLY A 179 -18.04 14.89 16.63
CA GLY A 179 -17.05 13.82 16.38
C GLY A 179 -16.06 14.20 15.29
N ARG A 180 -16.57 14.70 14.15
CA ARG A 180 -15.75 15.19 13.04
C ARG A 180 -14.83 16.33 13.49
N TYR A 181 -15.37 17.32 14.19
CA TYR A 181 -14.57 18.43 14.73
C TYR A 181 -13.43 17.95 15.63
N ARG A 182 -13.73 17.05 16.58
CA ARG A 182 -12.71 16.51 17.49
C ARG A 182 -11.62 15.73 16.75
N MET A 183 -12.00 14.97 15.75
CA MET A 183 -11.07 14.18 14.91
C MET A 183 -10.16 15.12 14.13
N ASN A 184 -10.73 16.09 13.41
CA ASN A 184 -9.95 17.10 12.68
C ASN A 184 -8.96 17.81 13.59
N LYS A 185 -9.42 18.25 14.77
CA LYS A 185 -8.55 18.93 15.72
C LYS A 185 -7.43 18.03 16.27
N LYS A 186 -7.73 16.76 16.57
CA LYS A 186 -6.76 15.82 17.13
C LYS A 186 -5.71 15.39 16.13
N LEU A 187 -6.11 15.17 14.90
CA LEU A 187 -5.27 14.68 13.81
C LEU A 187 -4.71 15.81 12.92
N ASN A 188 -5.05 17.07 13.24
CA ASN A 188 -4.70 18.26 12.45
C ASN A 188 -5.12 18.12 10.97
N LEU A 189 -6.38 17.68 10.77
CA LEU A 189 -6.99 17.51 9.46
C LEU A 189 -7.99 18.63 9.17
N ASP A 190 -8.21 18.87 7.87
CA ASP A 190 -9.22 19.82 7.36
C ASP A 190 -10.26 19.09 6.51
N VAL A 191 -10.86 18.04 7.07
CA VAL A 191 -11.95 17.30 6.43
C VAL A 191 -13.26 18.06 6.67
N GLU A 192 -14.08 18.18 5.64
CA GLU A 192 -15.38 18.88 5.69
C GLU A 192 -16.26 18.34 6.82
N MET A 193 -16.96 19.25 7.50
CA MET A 193 -17.78 18.94 8.69
C MET A 193 -19.00 18.06 8.37
N ASP A 194 -19.45 18.05 7.13
CA ASP A 194 -20.54 17.19 6.64
C ASP A 194 -20.10 15.74 6.42
N LYS A 195 -18.80 15.46 6.34
CA LYS A 195 -18.22 14.11 6.27
C LYS A 195 -18.26 13.45 7.64
N GLN A 196 -19.40 12.86 7.96
CA GLN A 196 -19.68 12.25 9.28
C GLN A 196 -19.32 10.76 9.35
N VAL A 197 -18.61 10.24 8.34
CA VAL A 197 -17.98 8.90 8.32
C VAL A 197 -16.47 9.04 8.21
N LEU A 198 -15.72 7.97 8.46
CA LEU A 198 -14.27 7.99 8.26
C LEU A 198 -13.91 8.22 6.79
N THR A 199 -12.82 8.92 6.58
CA THR A 199 -12.16 9.04 5.28
C THR A 199 -10.87 8.23 5.28
N LYS A 200 -10.32 7.98 4.10
CA LYS A 200 -9.00 7.32 3.99
C LYS A 200 -7.94 8.13 4.76
N LEU A 201 -8.02 9.46 4.69
CA LEU A 201 -7.11 10.36 5.38
C LEU A 201 -7.16 10.20 6.90
N ASP A 202 -8.35 10.03 7.48
CA ASP A 202 -8.52 9.79 8.92
C ASP A 202 -7.84 8.49 9.40
N ILE A 203 -7.69 7.52 8.51
CA ILE A 203 -7.12 6.21 8.84
C ILE A 203 -5.59 6.23 8.77
N ILE A 204 -5.02 6.99 7.83
CA ILE A 204 -3.56 7.02 7.60
C ILE A 204 -2.83 8.08 8.43
N THR A 205 -3.56 9.03 9.05
CA THR A 205 -3.01 10.07 9.94
C THR A 205 -3.04 9.63 11.40
#